data_6c9404fd660f4468aef09445c17ff684
#
_entry.id   6c9404fd660f4468aef09445c17ff684
#
_cell.length_a   1.000
_cell.length_b   1.000
_cell.length_c   1.000
_cell.angle_alpha   90.00
_cell.angle_beta   90.00
_cell.angle_gamma   90.00
#
_symmetry.space_group_name_H-M   'P 1'
#
loop_
_entity.id
_entity.type
_entity.pdbx_description
1 polymer ?
#
loop_
_entity_poly.entity_id
_entity_poly.type
_entity_poly.pdbx_seq_one_letter_code
_entity_poly.pdbx_strand_id
1 'polypeptide(L)'
;MMADLPGTHPGCLVSAFVYQDQLLSREVRELTVAGVEGWRRLFRERLARIAERYPPKLQVDLGDLADMANTLVDGGIILSRVLEDKDVLPRQIMLYREFVRTVFLGS
;
A
#
# COMPACT_ATOMS: atom_id res chain seq x y z
N MET A 1 22.09 12.90 -1.98
CA MET A 1 20.99 12.71 -2.89
C MET A 1 19.84 11.94 -2.24
N MET A 2 20.04 10.66 -1.96
CA MET A 2 18.98 9.90 -1.32
C MET A 2 18.66 10.39 0.07
N ALA A 3 19.60 11.03 0.72
CA ALA A 3 19.39 11.55 2.06
C ALA A 3 18.25 12.56 2.13
N ASP A 4 17.92 13.17 1.01
CA ASP A 4 16.87 14.18 0.99
C ASP A 4 15.47 13.57 0.92
N LEU A 5 15.37 12.30 0.57
CA LEU A 5 14.07 11.69 0.34
C LEU A 5 13.11 11.78 1.52
N PRO A 6 13.55 11.45 2.75
CA PRO A 6 12.60 11.52 3.87
C PRO A 6 12.04 12.91 4.06
N GLY A 7 12.87 13.93 3.88
CA GLY A 7 12.40 15.30 4.03
C GLY A 7 11.55 15.80 2.88
N THR A 8 11.65 15.15 1.72
CA THR A 8 10.94 15.61 0.54
C THR A 8 9.59 14.94 0.34
N HIS A 9 9.24 13.98 1.21
CA HIS A 9 7.99 13.23 1.07
C HIS A 9 7.18 13.26 2.36
N PRO A 10 6.79 14.46 2.83
CA PRO A 10 6.09 14.55 4.10
C PRO A 10 4.71 13.93 4.10
N GLY A 11 4.15 13.65 2.94
CA GLY A 11 2.84 13.02 2.84
C GLY A 11 2.86 11.51 3.05
N CYS A 12 4.04 10.90 3.21
CA CYS A 12 4.15 9.46 3.36
C CYS A 12 5.00 9.15 4.59
N LEU A 13 4.36 9.16 5.75
CA LEU A 13 5.05 8.97 7.02
C LEU A 13 5.68 7.59 7.15
N VAL A 14 4.98 6.57 6.68
CA VAL A 14 5.48 5.20 6.77
C VAL A 14 6.77 5.06 5.95
N SER A 15 6.78 5.58 4.74
CA SER A 15 7.98 5.52 3.91
C SER A 15 9.12 6.29 4.52
N ALA A 16 8.84 7.45 5.12
CA ALA A 16 9.86 8.23 5.80
C ALA A 16 10.49 7.44 6.94
N PHE A 17 9.67 6.75 7.72
CA PHE A 17 10.18 5.92 8.80
C PHE A 17 11.05 4.79 8.29
N VAL A 18 10.66 4.17 7.18
CA VAL A 18 11.44 3.08 6.60
C VAL A 18 12.83 3.59 6.20
N TYR A 19 12.91 4.74 5.55
CA TYR A 19 14.18 5.29 5.13
C TYR A 19 15.07 5.71 6.30
N GLN A 20 14.46 6.09 7.41
CA GLN A 20 15.20 6.52 8.59
C GLN A 20 15.31 5.43 9.65
N ASP A 21 14.96 4.21 9.29
CA ASP A 21 14.89 3.10 10.23
C ASP A 21 16.18 2.93 11.03
N GLN A 22 17.32 3.11 10.39
CA GLN A 22 18.61 2.93 11.04
C GLN A 22 18.87 3.97 12.12
N LEU A 23 18.21 5.11 12.03
CA LEU A 23 18.41 6.23 12.95
C LEU A 23 17.36 6.25 14.06
N LEU A 24 16.37 5.39 13.99
CA LEU A 24 15.28 5.38 14.96
C LEU A 24 15.49 4.32 16.02
N SER A 25 14.89 4.53 17.17
CA SER A 25 14.97 3.55 18.24
C SER A 25 14.23 2.27 17.85
N ARG A 26 14.58 1.19 18.53
CA ARG A 26 13.88 -0.08 18.32
C ARG A 26 12.39 0.05 18.55
N GLU A 27 12.00 0.84 19.56
CA GLU A 27 10.59 1.02 19.88
C GLU A 27 9.82 1.64 18.71
N VAL A 28 10.38 2.70 18.11
CA VAL A 28 9.73 3.36 16.98
C VAL A 28 9.65 2.40 15.81
N ARG A 29 10.70 1.62 15.57
CA ARG A 29 10.68 0.64 14.50
C ARG A 29 9.59 -0.39 14.72
N GLU A 30 9.45 -0.89 15.95
CA GLU A 30 8.43 -1.87 16.27
C GLU A 30 7.03 -1.30 16.08
N LEU A 31 6.82 -0.04 16.44
CA LEU A 31 5.54 0.61 16.23
C LEU A 31 5.23 0.75 14.74
N THR A 32 6.23 1.07 13.93
CA THR A 32 6.04 1.17 12.50
C THR A 32 5.65 -0.17 11.90
N VAL A 33 6.36 -1.23 12.30
CA VAL A 33 6.04 -2.57 11.83
C VAL A 33 4.64 -2.97 12.25
N ALA A 34 4.28 -2.69 13.50
CA ALA A 34 2.93 -3.03 13.99
C ALA A 34 1.84 -2.32 13.22
N GLY A 35 2.08 -1.05 12.86
CA GLY A 35 1.12 -0.29 12.06
C GLY A 35 0.92 -0.89 10.68
N VAL A 36 2.02 -1.24 10.01
CA VAL A 36 1.95 -1.87 8.70
C VAL A 36 1.25 -3.22 8.78
N GLU A 37 1.56 -4.01 9.79
CA GLU A 37 0.91 -5.31 9.95
C GLU A 37 -0.58 -5.17 10.21
N GLY A 38 -0.99 -4.13 10.93
CA GLY A 38 -2.40 -3.87 11.14
C GLY A 38 -3.14 -3.59 9.84
N TRP A 39 -2.54 -2.79 8.97
CA TRP A 39 -3.09 -2.52 7.64
C TRP A 39 -3.20 -3.79 6.81
N ARG A 40 -2.15 -4.59 6.81
CA ARG A 40 -2.13 -5.84 6.05
C ARG A 40 -3.23 -6.77 6.51
N ARG A 41 -3.41 -6.90 7.82
CA ARG A 41 -4.45 -7.76 8.36
C ARG A 41 -5.83 -7.29 7.94
N LEU A 42 -6.08 -5.98 8.03
CA LEU A 42 -7.36 -5.43 7.67
C LEU A 42 -7.72 -5.72 6.21
N PHE A 43 -6.78 -5.46 5.30
CA PHE A 43 -7.02 -5.72 3.88
C PHE A 43 -7.19 -7.19 3.59
N ARG A 44 -6.39 -8.04 4.21
CA ARG A 44 -6.52 -9.48 4.02
C ARG A 44 -7.90 -9.98 4.46
N GLU A 45 -8.36 -9.49 5.60
CA GLU A 45 -9.67 -9.92 6.11
C GLU A 45 -10.78 -9.52 5.18
N ARG A 46 -10.69 -8.31 4.64
CA ARG A 46 -11.70 -7.87 3.69
C ARG A 46 -11.69 -8.66 2.41
N LEU A 47 -10.52 -8.93 1.88
CA LEU A 47 -10.40 -9.73 0.67
C LEU A 47 -10.86 -11.16 0.90
N ALA A 48 -10.56 -11.70 2.08
CA ALA A 48 -11.00 -13.05 2.41
C ALA A 48 -12.53 -13.15 2.46
N ARG A 49 -13.21 -12.13 2.97
CA ARG A 49 -14.66 -12.11 2.97
C ARG A 49 -15.22 -12.06 1.56
N ILE A 50 -14.60 -11.27 0.70
CA ILE A 50 -15.04 -11.22 -0.68
C ILE A 50 -14.84 -12.58 -1.34
N ALA A 51 -13.71 -13.23 -1.06
CA ALA A 51 -13.40 -14.53 -1.65
C ALA A 51 -14.38 -15.62 -1.22
N GLU A 52 -14.93 -15.51 -0.02
CA GLU A 52 -15.95 -16.47 0.43
C GLU A 52 -17.19 -16.39 -0.44
N ARG A 53 -17.55 -15.21 -0.86
CA ARG A 53 -18.75 -15.01 -1.66
C ARG A 53 -18.46 -15.15 -3.15
N TYR A 54 -17.30 -14.69 -3.57
CA TYR A 54 -16.87 -14.71 -4.97
C TYR A 54 -15.49 -15.34 -5.06
N PRO A 55 -15.38 -16.67 -5.19
CA PRO A 55 -14.07 -17.31 -5.27
C PRO A 55 -13.25 -16.71 -6.40
N PRO A 56 -11.97 -16.49 -6.16
CA PRO A 56 -11.12 -15.80 -7.15
C PRO A 56 -11.10 -16.54 -8.48
N LYS A 57 -11.22 -15.79 -9.56
CA LYS A 57 -11.13 -16.29 -10.93
C LYS A 57 -9.70 -16.35 -11.43
N LEU A 58 -8.83 -15.53 -10.84
CA LEU A 58 -7.40 -15.54 -11.14
C LEU A 58 -6.66 -16.13 -9.96
N GLN A 59 -5.56 -16.83 -10.25
CA GLN A 59 -4.73 -17.36 -9.17
C GLN A 59 -3.88 -16.25 -8.60
N VAL A 60 -4.35 -15.68 -7.51
CA VAL A 60 -3.69 -14.57 -6.84
C VAL A 60 -3.70 -14.86 -5.35
N ASP A 61 -2.56 -14.71 -4.71
CA ASP A 61 -2.47 -14.79 -3.27
C ASP A 61 -3.14 -13.55 -2.67
N LEU A 62 -4.10 -13.77 -1.76
CA LEU A 62 -4.85 -12.64 -1.19
C LEU A 62 -3.96 -11.74 -0.34
N GLY A 63 -2.94 -12.30 0.31
CA GLY A 63 -2.00 -11.49 1.05
C GLY A 63 -1.21 -10.56 0.14
N ASP A 64 -0.79 -11.07 -1.01
CA ASP A 64 -0.09 -10.25 -2.00
C ASP A 64 -1.01 -9.18 -2.57
N LEU A 65 -2.27 -9.52 -2.80
CA LEU A 65 -3.24 -8.56 -3.30
C LEU A 65 -3.46 -7.44 -2.28
N ALA A 66 -3.48 -7.79 -1.00
CA ALA A 66 -3.59 -6.80 0.07
C ALA A 66 -2.35 -5.89 0.09
N ASP A 67 -1.16 -6.48 -0.02
CA ASP A 67 0.08 -5.69 -0.02
C ASP A 67 0.15 -4.75 -1.23
N MET A 68 -0.42 -5.16 -2.35
CA MET A 68 -0.49 -4.31 -3.53
C MET A 68 -1.22 -3.00 -3.25
N ALA A 69 -2.28 -3.03 -2.44
CA ALA A 69 -2.99 -1.82 -2.07
C ALA A 69 -2.07 -0.83 -1.35
N ASN A 70 -1.31 -1.32 -0.37
CA ASN A 70 -0.36 -0.47 0.35
C ASN A 70 0.72 0.08 -0.57
N THR A 71 1.23 -0.77 -1.44
CA THR A 71 2.27 -0.38 -2.39
C THR A 71 1.78 0.73 -3.30
N LEU A 72 0.54 0.61 -3.79
CA LEU A 72 -0.02 1.62 -4.68
C LEU A 72 -0.27 2.94 -3.96
N VAL A 73 -0.76 2.88 -2.73
CA VAL A 73 -1.01 4.12 -1.99
C VAL A 73 0.29 4.85 -1.70
N ASP A 74 1.29 4.14 -1.17
CA ASP A 74 2.57 4.77 -0.86
C ASP A 74 3.26 5.29 -2.11
N GLY A 75 3.33 4.47 -3.15
CA GLY A 75 3.93 4.88 -4.41
C GLY A 75 3.17 6.02 -5.06
N GLY A 76 1.85 5.97 -5.00
CA GLY A 76 1.02 7.01 -5.58
C GLY A 76 1.20 8.35 -4.89
N ILE A 77 1.35 8.34 -3.55
CA ILE A 77 1.60 9.57 -2.82
C ILE A 77 2.94 10.17 -3.24
N ILE A 78 3.97 9.33 -3.32
CA ILE A 78 5.30 9.80 -3.71
C ILE A 78 5.27 10.39 -5.12
N LEU A 79 4.67 9.66 -6.07
CA LEU A 79 4.62 10.13 -7.44
C LEU A 79 3.80 11.41 -7.57
N SER A 80 2.70 11.51 -6.84
CA SER A 80 1.88 12.71 -6.87
C SER A 80 2.68 13.93 -6.45
N ARG A 81 3.53 13.77 -5.44
CA ARG A 81 4.32 14.88 -4.94
C ARG A 81 5.48 15.21 -5.86
N VAL A 82 6.21 14.19 -6.30
CA VAL A 82 7.38 14.42 -7.16
C VAL A 82 6.95 15.04 -8.48
N LEU A 83 5.86 14.58 -9.05
CA LEU A 83 5.37 15.06 -10.35
C LEU A 83 4.43 16.24 -10.22
N GLU A 84 4.08 16.63 -9.00
CA GLU A 84 3.09 17.68 -8.74
C GLU A 84 1.81 17.41 -9.50
N ASP A 85 1.36 16.16 -9.48
CA ASP A 85 0.17 15.70 -10.17
C ASP A 85 -0.75 15.00 -9.15
N LYS A 86 -1.78 15.70 -8.75
CA LYS A 86 -2.71 15.21 -7.73
C LYS A 86 -3.56 14.04 -8.21
N ASP A 87 -3.55 13.74 -9.48
CA ASP A 87 -4.41 12.71 -10.04
C ASP A 87 -3.75 11.34 -10.14
N VAL A 88 -2.45 11.26 -9.84
CA VAL A 88 -1.75 9.98 -9.93
C VAL A 88 -2.34 8.95 -8.98
N LEU A 89 -2.48 9.31 -7.70
CA LEU A 89 -2.98 8.37 -6.70
C LEU A 89 -4.41 7.92 -6.99
N PRO A 90 -5.37 8.82 -7.26
CA PRO A 90 -6.72 8.37 -7.60
C PRO A 90 -6.78 7.44 -8.80
N ARG A 91 -5.97 7.70 -9.83
CA ARG A 91 -5.97 6.82 -11.01
C ARG A 91 -5.44 5.44 -10.66
N GLN A 92 -4.42 5.35 -9.82
CA GLN A 92 -3.88 4.07 -9.41
C GLN A 92 -4.90 3.30 -8.57
N ILE A 93 -5.61 3.99 -7.69
CA ILE A 93 -6.65 3.36 -6.89
C ILE A 93 -7.76 2.81 -7.78
N MET A 94 -8.16 3.56 -8.80
CA MET A 94 -9.20 3.09 -9.72
C MET A 94 -8.75 1.86 -10.50
N LEU A 95 -7.49 1.82 -10.92
CA LEU A 95 -6.95 0.64 -11.58
C LEU A 95 -6.91 -0.55 -10.65
N TYR A 96 -6.53 -0.34 -9.41
CA TYR A 96 -6.53 -1.42 -8.41
C TYR A 96 -7.94 -1.97 -8.24
N ARG A 97 -8.93 -1.09 -8.16
CA ARG A 97 -10.32 -1.49 -8.03
C ARG A 97 -10.73 -2.39 -9.21
N GLU A 98 -10.37 -1.99 -10.43
CA GLU A 98 -10.71 -2.81 -11.60
C GLU A 98 -9.98 -4.12 -11.61
N PHE A 99 -8.73 -4.14 -11.16
CA PHE A 99 -7.99 -5.38 -11.05
C PHE A 99 -8.64 -6.32 -10.03
N VAL A 100 -9.03 -5.81 -8.87
CA VAL A 100 -9.70 -6.61 -7.85
C VAL A 100 -11.01 -7.17 -8.40
N ARG A 101 -11.78 -6.36 -9.12
CA ARG A 101 -13.00 -6.86 -9.76
C ARG A 101 -12.70 -8.02 -10.69
N THR A 102 -11.66 -7.88 -11.50
CA THR A 102 -11.27 -8.93 -12.43
C THR A 102 -10.89 -10.20 -11.68
N VAL A 103 -10.17 -10.05 -10.57
CA VAL A 103 -9.76 -11.21 -9.78
C VAL A 103 -10.96 -12.00 -9.29
N PHE A 104 -11.99 -11.32 -8.82
CA PHE A 104 -13.13 -12.01 -8.19
C PHE A 104 -14.30 -12.25 -9.12
N LEU A 105 -14.52 -11.41 -10.11
CA LEU A 105 -15.67 -11.51 -10.98
C LEU A 105 -15.35 -11.96 -12.40
N GLY A 106 -14.07 -11.97 -12.74
CA GLY A 106 -13.64 -12.19 -14.12
C GLY A 106 -13.74 -10.90 -14.90
N SER A 107 -13.72 -10.94 -16.16
CA SER A 107 -13.72 -9.72 -17.00
C SER A 107 -15.04 -8.95 -16.94
#